data_7478a00ec7fbe4e8fc47150c4c3fcc07
#
_entry.id   7478a00ec7fbe4e8fc47150c4c3fcc07
#
_cell.length_a   1.000
_cell.length_b   1.000
_cell.length_c   1.000
_cell.angle_alpha   90.00
_cell.angle_beta   90.00
_cell.angle_gamma   90.00
#
_symmetry.space_group_name_H-M   'P 1'
#
loop_
_entity.id
_entity.type
_entity.pdbx_description
1 polymer ?
#
loop_
_entity_poly.entity_id
_entity_poly.type
_entity_poly.pdbx_seq_one_letter_code
_entity_poly.pdbx_strand_id
1 'polypeptide(L)'
;MPLPRFARAVLALPLAAIVACAGATPAPGIDPAPRPSGGAPPLPPIPQVDGPLAIRVVYPSANAVVTSRDSNFIFGSIGSGRATLTINGVAARVYPNGAFMTYLVNPPADTPRYELVATRGADTARATHVIRYPVRDVAVLDSAVAPAAKPDSLPTTRADTIAALHARVDSLRRQLTRDDPIGWVQLGQPSVAMDTDRTIIGKPIPGGTYKWFFTPGTIVPLLGRTAGYARIRLDHDLDVYVDSADAIDLPANMPAARRIVQNMRVRGAPLGVDVIMPLGPRVPYFVEELERSLVVTLYGVRANTDIVNFAPQDSMVRTVEWTQETPERAKVTVNLRAAPYGYLVFWENNALVLRLRGRPAIDQRHPLAGLTIAVDPGHPPGGATGPTGLYEGTATLVIGTRLKRILEERGATVLMTRTTDSAIALGDRPIFSRRANVHAFVSIHLNAYPDGVNPFVAPGTGTYFFRTHSEPLAREVQKGMVAQLGLINLGVNYDNLAVVRGTWYPAILCEGAFVILPDQEAALRTPEFQERYARGVADGVENYFRGLPSR
;
A
#
# COMPACT_ATOMS: atom_id res chain seq x y z
N MET A 1 -60.23 5.54 -19.47
CA MET A 1 -59.52 6.26 -18.39
C MET A 1 -58.04 6.22 -18.68
N PRO A 2 -57.38 7.35 -18.93
CA PRO A 2 -55.99 7.38 -19.37
C PRO A 2 -55.04 7.52 -18.15
N LEU A 3 -53.87 6.88 -18.26
CA LEU A 3 -52.76 6.93 -17.35
C LEU A 3 -51.97 8.27 -17.49
N PRO A 4 -51.45 8.87 -16.40
CA PRO A 4 -50.70 10.10 -16.47
C PRO A 4 -49.25 9.86 -16.92
N ARG A 5 -48.82 10.72 -17.82
CA ARG A 5 -47.43 10.87 -18.28
C ARG A 5 -46.58 11.54 -17.17
N PHE A 6 -45.54 10.88 -16.69
CA PHE A 6 -44.49 11.52 -15.89
C PHE A 6 -43.43 12.16 -16.80
N ALA A 7 -43.28 13.45 -16.68
CA ALA A 7 -42.27 14.24 -17.34
C ALA A 7 -40.88 13.94 -16.76
N ARG A 8 -39.91 13.67 -17.65
CA ARG A 8 -38.49 13.62 -17.28
C ARG A 8 -37.97 15.06 -17.16
N ALA A 9 -37.65 15.46 -15.93
CA ALA A 9 -36.87 16.67 -15.70
C ALA A 9 -35.39 16.32 -15.85
N VAL A 10 -34.74 16.88 -16.88
CA VAL A 10 -33.29 16.88 -17.06
C VAL A 10 -32.73 17.98 -16.18
N LEU A 11 -32.08 17.62 -15.09
CA LEU A 11 -31.32 18.56 -14.26
C LEU A 11 -29.94 18.77 -14.93
N ALA A 12 -29.77 19.93 -15.53
CA ALA A 12 -28.46 20.41 -15.97
C ALA A 12 -27.71 20.97 -14.76
N LEU A 13 -26.63 20.32 -14.36
CA LEU A 13 -25.67 20.85 -13.40
C LEU A 13 -24.72 21.82 -14.13
N PRO A 14 -24.47 23.02 -13.59
CA PRO A 14 -23.49 23.92 -14.17
C PRO A 14 -22.08 23.45 -13.87
N LEU A 15 -21.26 23.39 -14.91
CA LEU A 15 -19.81 23.23 -14.86
C LEU A 15 -19.22 24.45 -14.15
N ALA A 16 -18.86 24.33 -12.88
CA ALA A 16 -18.11 25.37 -12.18
C ALA A 16 -16.67 25.38 -12.71
N ALA A 17 -16.33 26.42 -13.43
CA ALA A 17 -14.98 26.74 -13.86
C ALA A 17 -14.10 26.95 -12.61
N ILE A 18 -13.06 26.13 -12.46
CA ILE A 18 -11.99 26.36 -11.48
C ILE A 18 -11.15 27.51 -12.04
N VAL A 19 -11.39 28.70 -11.50
CA VAL A 19 -10.51 29.86 -11.73
C VAL A 19 -9.23 29.60 -10.93
N ALA A 20 -8.12 29.39 -11.63
CA ALA A 20 -6.79 29.38 -11.05
C ALA A 20 -6.49 30.78 -10.49
N CYS A 21 -6.52 30.96 -9.20
CA CYS A 21 -5.94 32.12 -8.54
C CYS A 21 -4.41 31.97 -8.53
N ALA A 22 -3.76 32.61 -9.47
CA ALA A 22 -2.34 32.91 -9.39
C ALA A 22 -2.11 33.99 -8.33
N GLY A 23 -1.12 33.75 -7.44
CA GLY A 23 -0.47 34.79 -6.65
C GLY A 23 -1.03 35.07 -5.28
N ALA A 24 -0.71 34.21 -4.29
CA ALA A 24 -0.53 34.64 -2.93
C ALA A 24 0.81 34.06 -2.43
N THR A 25 1.78 34.95 -2.19
CA THR A 25 2.97 34.63 -1.41
C THR A 25 2.54 34.04 -0.08
N PRO A 26 3.02 32.85 0.33
CA PRO A 26 2.69 32.31 1.64
C PRO A 26 3.28 33.23 2.72
N ALA A 27 2.42 33.68 3.61
CA ALA A 27 2.84 34.44 4.78
C ALA A 27 3.77 33.57 5.64
N PRO A 28 4.87 34.13 6.19
CA PRO A 28 5.72 33.39 7.10
C PRO A 28 4.96 33.08 8.38
N GLY A 29 4.88 31.79 8.75
CA GLY A 29 4.32 31.31 9.99
C GLY A 29 2.85 30.89 9.90
N ILE A 30 2.58 29.75 9.20
CA ILE A 30 1.32 29.06 9.42
C ILE A 30 1.46 28.26 10.72
N ASP A 31 0.73 28.67 11.76
CA ASP A 31 0.56 27.83 12.95
C ASP A 31 -0.03 26.49 12.56
N PRO A 32 0.41 25.37 13.20
CA PRO A 32 -0.16 24.06 12.93
C PRO A 32 -1.69 24.11 13.09
N ALA A 33 -2.40 23.44 12.18
CA ALA A 33 -3.86 23.36 12.17
C ALA A 33 -4.41 23.07 13.59
N PRO A 34 -5.54 23.70 14.00
CA PRO A 34 -6.08 23.51 15.34
C PRO A 34 -6.37 22.02 15.58
N ARG A 35 -5.91 21.51 16.71
CA ARG A 35 -6.13 20.13 17.12
C ARG A 35 -7.62 19.89 17.37
N PRO A 36 -8.16 18.69 17.05
CA PRO A 36 -9.55 18.39 17.35
C PRO A 36 -9.79 18.48 18.86
N SER A 37 -10.84 19.19 19.23
CA SER A 37 -11.33 19.38 20.61
C SER A 37 -12.07 18.13 21.10
N GLY A 38 -11.38 17.01 21.25
CA GLY A 38 -11.96 15.78 21.78
C GLY A 38 -11.01 15.20 22.82
N GLY A 39 -11.36 15.28 24.09
CA GLY A 39 -10.93 14.54 25.28
C GLY A 39 -9.52 13.89 25.41
N ALA A 40 -8.75 13.80 24.33
CA ALA A 40 -7.43 13.22 24.33
C ALA A 40 -6.39 14.17 24.96
N PRO A 41 -5.43 13.68 25.72
CA PRO A 41 -4.42 14.53 26.34
C PRO A 41 -3.54 15.22 25.27
N PRO A 42 -3.09 16.47 25.50
CA PRO A 42 -2.20 17.18 24.59
C PRO A 42 -0.86 16.44 24.42
N LEU A 43 -0.10 16.81 23.40
CA LEU A 43 1.28 16.32 23.28
C LEU A 43 2.09 16.74 24.51
N PRO A 44 3.04 15.90 24.97
CA PRO A 44 4.01 16.31 25.98
C PRO A 44 4.74 17.60 25.59
N PRO A 45 5.07 18.47 26.54
CA PRO A 45 5.80 19.70 26.23
C PRO A 45 7.17 19.40 25.66
N ILE A 46 7.58 20.22 24.69
CA ILE A 46 8.92 20.11 24.10
C ILE A 46 9.96 20.59 25.14
N PRO A 47 10.94 19.76 25.50
CA PRO A 47 11.95 20.18 26.48
C PRO A 47 12.80 21.34 25.95
N GLN A 48 13.14 22.30 26.80
CA GLN A 48 14.04 23.37 26.44
C GLN A 48 15.48 22.84 26.38
N VAL A 49 16.17 23.08 25.28
CA VAL A 49 17.61 22.79 25.10
C VAL A 49 18.35 24.08 24.81
N ASP A 50 19.45 24.30 25.48
CA ASP A 50 20.31 25.47 25.29
C ASP A 50 21.77 25.03 25.20
N GLY A 51 22.09 24.31 24.14
CA GLY A 51 23.44 23.87 23.78
C GLY A 51 24.18 24.89 22.91
N PRO A 52 25.44 24.60 22.52
CA PRO A 52 26.19 25.40 21.56
C PRO A 52 25.47 25.45 20.20
N LEU A 53 25.60 26.58 19.49
CA LEU A 53 25.04 26.70 18.13
C LEU A 53 25.75 25.73 17.18
N ALA A 54 24.97 24.79 16.61
CA ALA A 54 25.45 23.79 15.67
C ALA A 54 24.37 23.48 14.67
N ILE A 55 24.44 24.03 13.46
CA ILE A 55 23.44 23.79 12.41
C ILE A 55 23.66 22.40 11.83
N ARG A 56 22.62 21.54 11.94
CA ARG A 56 22.57 20.24 11.33
C ARG A 56 21.26 20.11 10.54
N VAL A 57 21.35 20.03 9.24
CA VAL A 57 20.21 19.68 8.38
C VAL A 57 20.08 18.17 8.33
N VAL A 58 18.90 17.65 8.62
CA VAL A 58 18.58 16.22 8.51
C VAL A 58 17.91 15.93 7.18
N TYR A 59 16.99 16.80 6.76
CA TYR A 59 16.29 16.64 5.49
C TYR A 59 16.14 17.99 4.77
N PRO A 60 16.28 17.97 3.43
CA PRO A 60 16.83 16.87 2.63
C PRO A 60 18.27 16.54 3.06
N SER A 61 18.73 15.30 2.81
CA SER A 61 20.14 14.99 3.11
C SER A 61 21.08 15.74 2.15
N ALA A 62 22.32 15.96 2.57
CA ALA A 62 23.29 16.66 1.73
C ALA A 62 23.47 15.98 0.37
N ASN A 63 23.42 16.77 -0.70
CA ASN A 63 23.46 16.30 -2.10
C ASN A 63 22.29 15.38 -2.52
N ALA A 64 21.21 15.30 -1.74
CA ALA A 64 20.02 14.56 -2.15
C ALA A 64 19.39 15.16 -3.40
N VAL A 65 18.77 14.31 -4.20
CA VAL A 65 17.96 14.74 -5.34
C VAL A 65 16.55 15.06 -4.83
N VAL A 66 16.19 16.35 -4.89
CA VAL A 66 14.85 16.85 -4.52
C VAL A 66 13.96 16.77 -5.76
N THR A 67 12.86 16.03 -5.65
CA THR A 67 11.98 15.76 -6.79
C THR A 67 10.90 16.82 -7.01
N SER A 68 10.56 17.58 -5.96
CA SER A 68 9.65 18.72 -6.07
C SER A 68 10.29 19.88 -6.81
N ARG A 69 9.50 20.62 -7.61
CA ARG A 69 10.03 21.72 -8.44
C ARG A 69 9.87 23.08 -7.79
N ASP A 70 8.76 23.32 -7.09
CA ASP A 70 8.38 24.65 -6.65
C ASP A 70 8.78 24.93 -5.20
N SER A 71 8.40 24.04 -4.31
CA SER A 71 8.61 24.20 -2.86
C SER A 71 8.90 22.86 -2.21
N ASN A 72 9.64 22.88 -1.13
CA ASN A 72 9.91 21.70 -0.30
C ASN A 72 10.06 22.10 1.16
N PHE A 73 10.05 21.13 2.04
CA PHE A 73 10.38 21.33 3.45
C PHE A 73 11.85 21.00 3.71
N ILE A 74 12.40 21.73 4.69
CA ILE A 74 13.73 21.48 5.23
C ILE A 74 13.64 21.48 6.74
N PHE A 75 14.31 20.53 7.37
CA PHE A 75 14.33 20.42 8.83
C PHE A 75 15.67 19.90 9.36
N GLY A 76 15.87 20.13 10.65
CA GLY A 76 17.06 19.72 11.38
C GLY A 76 17.11 20.34 12.77
N SER A 77 18.32 20.57 13.29
CA SER A 77 18.50 21.20 14.59
C SER A 77 19.63 22.25 14.54
N ILE A 78 19.55 23.22 15.45
CA ILE A 78 20.59 24.29 15.60
C ILE A 78 21.26 24.29 16.98
N GLY A 79 20.96 23.26 17.81
CA GLY A 79 21.57 23.08 19.14
C GLY A 79 20.95 23.88 20.28
N SER A 80 20.21 24.96 20.00
CA SER A 80 19.56 25.77 21.02
C SER A 80 18.17 26.25 20.61
N GLY A 81 17.19 26.05 21.48
CA GLY A 81 15.84 26.57 21.30
C GLY A 81 15.68 28.06 21.60
N ARG A 82 16.77 28.74 22.04
CA ARG A 82 16.82 30.20 22.25
C ARG A 82 17.41 30.97 21.10
N ALA A 83 17.84 30.27 20.06
CA ALA A 83 18.40 30.88 18.87
C ALA A 83 17.34 31.17 17.82
N THR A 84 17.63 32.09 16.94
CA THR A 84 16.86 32.34 15.71
C THR A 84 17.58 31.70 14.52
N LEU A 85 16.83 31.37 13.48
CA LEU A 85 17.36 30.79 12.24
C LEU A 85 16.74 31.46 11.03
N THR A 86 17.59 31.79 10.06
CA THR A 86 17.13 32.14 8.70
C THR A 86 17.67 31.15 7.70
N ILE A 87 16.87 30.86 6.67
CA ILE A 87 17.23 29.98 5.55
C ILE A 87 16.98 30.76 4.26
N ASN A 88 18.01 31.01 3.48
CA ASN A 88 17.97 31.92 2.32
C ASN A 88 17.32 33.27 2.64
N GLY A 89 17.63 33.82 3.82
CA GLY A 89 17.07 35.09 4.32
C GLY A 89 15.64 35.00 4.90
N VAL A 90 14.95 33.87 4.76
CA VAL A 90 13.60 33.65 5.30
C VAL A 90 13.69 33.11 6.72
N ALA A 91 12.95 33.73 7.67
CA ALA A 91 12.91 33.25 9.06
C ALA A 91 12.30 31.84 9.16
N ALA A 92 13.01 30.93 9.82
CA ALA A 92 12.55 29.57 10.09
C ALA A 92 12.14 29.43 11.55
N ARG A 93 11.06 28.65 11.80
CA ARG A 93 10.59 28.35 13.15
C ARG A 93 11.59 27.46 13.87
N VAL A 94 12.06 27.89 15.03
CA VAL A 94 12.87 27.10 15.94
C VAL A 94 12.04 26.69 17.14
N TYR A 95 12.12 25.43 17.51
CA TYR A 95 11.39 24.85 18.63
C TYR A 95 12.25 24.86 19.91
N PRO A 96 11.64 24.72 21.10
CA PRO A 96 12.39 24.79 22.38
C PRO A 96 13.59 23.86 22.47
N ASN A 97 13.55 22.70 21.84
CA ASN A 97 14.66 21.74 21.80
C ASN A 97 15.73 22.03 20.73
N GLY A 98 15.65 23.18 20.08
CA GLY A 98 16.61 23.58 19.02
C GLY A 98 16.31 22.92 17.66
N ALA A 99 15.27 22.12 17.53
CA ALA A 99 14.78 21.62 16.24
C ALA A 99 14.24 22.78 15.40
N PHE A 100 14.35 22.68 14.09
CA PHE A 100 13.69 23.59 13.16
C PHE A 100 13.01 22.83 12.05
N MET A 101 11.95 23.39 11.51
CA MET A 101 11.29 22.95 10.30
C MET A 101 10.63 24.12 9.59
N THR A 102 10.79 24.20 8.28
CA THR A 102 10.11 25.19 7.45
C THR A 102 9.78 24.62 6.08
N TYR A 103 8.75 25.17 5.45
CA TYR A 103 8.35 24.89 4.08
C TYR A 103 8.58 26.14 3.26
N LEU A 104 9.39 26.07 2.21
CA LEU A 104 9.81 27.23 1.43
C LEU A 104 10.02 26.90 -0.04
N VAL A 105 10.09 27.95 -0.86
CA VAL A 105 10.42 27.83 -2.27
C VAL A 105 11.80 27.20 -2.43
N ASN A 106 11.93 26.27 -3.35
CA ASN A 106 13.20 25.61 -3.65
C ASN A 106 14.25 26.61 -4.14
N PRO A 107 15.53 26.43 -3.78
CA PRO A 107 16.61 27.24 -4.33
C PRO A 107 16.66 27.10 -5.86
N PRO A 108 17.15 28.14 -6.60
CA PRO A 108 17.30 28.09 -8.03
C PRO A 108 18.18 26.92 -8.51
N ALA A 109 17.87 26.38 -9.69
CA ALA A 109 18.55 25.20 -10.22
C ALA A 109 20.03 25.42 -10.57
N ASP A 110 20.43 26.65 -10.81
CA ASP A 110 21.83 27.06 -11.03
C ASP A 110 22.61 27.20 -9.71
N THR A 111 21.92 27.41 -8.60
CA THR A 111 22.51 27.54 -7.26
C THR A 111 21.71 26.67 -6.26
N PRO A 112 21.70 25.33 -6.38
CA PRO A 112 20.82 24.45 -5.65
C PRO A 112 21.31 24.23 -4.20
N ARG A 113 21.24 25.27 -3.40
CA ARG A 113 21.71 25.26 -2.01
C ARG A 113 20.87 26.13 -1.10
N TYR A 114 20.83 25.78 0.16
CA TYR A 114 20.25 26.53 1.24
C TYR A 114 21.41 27.19 2.06
N GLU A 115 21.29 28.48 2.30
CA GLU A 115 22.20 29.24 3.18
C GLU A 115 21.50 29.43 4.53
N LEU A 116 22.05 28.81 5.57
CA LEU A 116 21.46 28.82 6.92
C LEU A 116 22.29 29.72 7.84
N VAL A 117 21.64 30.60 8.58
CA VAL A 117 22.27 31.46 9.58
C VAL A 117 21.51 31.38 10.89
N ALA A 118 22.12 30.82 11.92
CA ALA A 118 21.59 30.77 13.28
C ALA A 118 22.27 31.80 14.15
N THR A 119 21.49 32.54 14.97
CA THR A 119 22.01 33.58 15.87
C THR A 119 21.43 33.45 17.27
N ARG A 120 22.27 33.69 18.28
CA ARG A 120 21.91 33.76 19.70
C ARG A 120 22.75 34.82 20.41
N GLY A 121 22.16 35.98 20.67
CA GLY A 121 22.92 37.12 21.18
C GLY A 121 24.04 37.53 20.21
N ALA A 122 25.30 37.47 20.65
CA ALA A 122 26.48 37.75 19.83
C ALA A 122 26.97 36.53 19.03
N ASP A 123 26.53 35.33 19.36
CA ASP A 123 26.95 34.08 18.70
C ASP A 123 26.26 33.94 17.36
N THR A 124 27.01 33.53 16.33
CA THR A 124 26.47 33.24 14.99
C THR A 124 27.09 31.97 14.44
N ALA A 125 26.25 31.06 13.97
CA ALA A 125 26.65 29.89 13.19
C ALA A 125 26.12 30.01 11.76
N ARG A 126 26.87 29.56 10.77
CA ARG A 126 26.50 29.56 9.36
C ARG A 126 26.73 28.18 8.76
N ALA A 127 25.85 27.78 7.84
CA ALA A 127 26.01 26.55 7.08
C ALA A 127 25.45 26.73 5.67
N THR A 128 26.13 26.12 4.71
CA THR A 128 25.63 25.97 3.33
C THR A 128 25.24 24.51 3.12
N HIS A 129 24.02 24.28 2.69
CA HIS A 129 23.48 22.93 2.50
C HIS A 129 23.09 22.73 1.04
N VAL A 130 23.84 21.88 0.32
CA VAL A 130 23.67 21.62 -1.12
C VAL A 130 22.67 20.50 -1.34
N ILE A 131 21.80 20.69 -2.33
CA ILE A 131 20.88 19.70 -2.88
C ILE A 131 21.14 19.52 -4.37
N ARG A 132 20.41 18.61 -5.01
CA ARG A 132 20.41 18.41 -6.46
C ARG A 132 18.99 18.33 -6.97
N TYR A 133 18.79 18.63 -8.24
CA TYR A 133 17.54 18.36 -8.94
C TYR A 133 17.75 17.19 -9.92
N PRO A 134 16.66 16.46 -10.26
CA PRO A 134 16.73 15.44 -11.29
C PRO A 134 17.29 16.05 -12.58
N VAL A 135 18.33 15.45 -13.15
CA VAL A 135 18.75 15.74 -14.51
C VAL A 135 17.51 15.49 -15.38
N ARG A 136 17.07 16.49 -16.13
CA ARG A 136 16.15 16.22 -17.22
C ARG A 136 16.94 15.37 -18.21
N ASP A 137 16.73 14.07 -18.21
CA ASP A 137 16.79 13.36 -19.46
C ASP A 137 15.71 14.06 -20.32
N VAL A 138 16.15 14.98 -21.12
CA VAL A 138 15.49 15.28 -22.38
C VAL A 138 15.67 13.97 -23.16
N ALA A 139 14.89 12.93 -22.81
CA ALA A 139 14.42 12.03 -23.81
C ALA A 139 13.77 12.99 -24.81
N VAL A 140 14.55 13.35 -25.82
CA VAL A 140 14.01 13.77 -27.09
C VAL A 140 13.02 12.67 -27.39
N LEU A 141 11.76 12.89 -27.02
CA LEU A 141 10.68 12.45 -27.83
C LEU A 141 10.92 13.15 -29.18
N ASP A 142 11.91 12.66 -29.92
CA ASP A 142 11.81 12.49 -31.31
C ASP A 142 10.66 11.51 -31.54
N SER A 143 9.48 11.91 -31.08
CA SER A 143 8.31 11.71 -31.85
C SER A 143 8.63 12.50 -33.12
N ALA A 144 9.28 11.85 -34.06
CA ALA A 144 8.97 12.05 -35.43
C ALA A 144 7.46 11.80 -35.54
N VAL A 145 6.67 12.77 -35.07
CA VAL A 145 5.43 13.08 -35.70
C VAL A 145 5.89 13.46 -37.11
N ALA A 146 5.95 12.45 -37.95
CA ALA A 146 6.00 12.67 -39.39
C ALA A 146 4.96 13.75 -39.61
N PRO A 147 5.33 14.90 -40.19
CA PRO A 147 4.40 15.99 -40.42
C PRO A 147 3.17 15.34 -41.05
N ALA A 148 2.02 15.49 -40.38
CA ALA A 148 0.78 14.95 -40.90
C ALA A 148 0.72 15.39 -42.34
N ALA A 149 0.83 14.43 -43.26
CA ALA A 149 0.72 14.70 -44.68
C ALA A 149 -0.55 15.53 -44.81
N LYS A 150 -0.41 16.77 -45.29
CA LYS A 150 -1.57 17.60 -45.60
C LYS A 150 -2.50 16.70 -46.38
N PRO A 151 -3.78 16.61 -46.02
CA PRO A 151 -4.72 15.82 -46.78
C PRO A 151 -4.83 16.48 -48.16
N ASP A 152 -4.03 15.99 -49.10
CA ASP A 152 -4.25 16.28 -50.50
C ASP A 152 -5.54 15.57 -50.88
N SER A 153 -6.56 16.41 -51.15
CA SER A 153 -7.89 16.06 -51.61
C SER A 153 -8.83 15.39 -50.62
N LEU A 154 -9.91 16.07 -50.31
CA LEU A 154 -11.13 15.47 -49.76
C LEU A 154 -11.59 14.34 -50.71
N PRO A 155 -12.03 13.18 -50.18
CA PRO A 155 -12.53 12.10 -51.01
C PRO A 155 -13.70 12.60 -51.83
N THR A 156 -13.55 12.53 -53.14
CA THR A 156 -14.48 13.12 -54.11
C THR A 156 -15.70 12.25 -54.39
N THR A 157 -15.70 11.00 -53.90
CA THR A 157 -16.83 10.08 -54.06
C THR A 157 -17.17 9.31 -52.79
N ARG A 158 -18.43 8.85 -52.73
CA ARG A 158 -18.89 7.98 -51.63
C ARG A 158 -18.09 6.66 -51.53
N ALA A 159 -17.61 6.17 -52.66
CA ALA A 159 -16.77 4.96 -52.74
C ALA A 159 -15.39 5.20 -52.09
N ASP A 160 -14.78 6.37 -52.36
CA ASP A 160 -13.47 6.72 -51.75
C ASP A 160 -13.57 6.88 -50.23
N THR A 161 -14.68 7.44 -49.76
CA THR A 161 -14.94 7.56 -48.31
C THR A 161 -15.09 6.18 -47.64
N ILE A 162 -15.78 5.25 -48.29
CA ILE A 162 -15.97 3.87 -47.83
C ILE A 162 -14.62 3.12 -47.83
N ALA A 163 -13.81 3.27 -48.87
CA ALA A 163 -12.49 2.65 -48.96
C ALA A 163 -11.54 3.20 -47.88
N ALA A 164 -11.56 4.52 -47.64
CA ALA A 164 -10.78 5.15 -46.56
C ALA A 164 -11.22 4.69 -45.16
N LEU A 165 -12.53 4.54 -44.96
CA LEU A 165 -13.09 3.97 -43.69
C LEU A 165 -12.68 2.51 -43.51
N HIS A 166 -12.75 1.68 -44.54
CA HIS A 166 -12.30 0.28 -44.46
C HIS A 166 -10.80 0.21 -44.18
N ALA A 167 -9.96 0.99 -44.85
CA ALA A 167 -8.54 1.07 -44.61
C ALA A 167 -8.23 1.50 -43.14
N ARG A 168 -9.01 2.45 -42.62
CA ARG A 168 -8.91 2.89 -41.20
C ARG A 168 -9.35 1.80 -40.24
N VAL A 169 -10.45 1.12 -40.51
CA VAL A 169 -10.92 -0.02 -39.72
C VAL A 169 -9.90 -1.14 -39.75
N ASP A 170 -9.32 -1.47 -40.88
CA ASP A 170 -8.29 -2.50 -41.00
C ASP A 170 -6.97 -2.08 -40.34
N SER A 171 -6.63 -0.80 -40.37
CA SER A 171 -5.49 -0.24 -39.61
C SER A 171 -5.73 -0.35 -38.12
N LEU A 172 -6.93 0.02 -37.64
CA LEU A 172 -7.32 -0.12 -36.23
C LEU A 172 -7.41 -1.59 -35.83
N ARG A 173 -7.92 -2.46 -36.71
CA ARG A 173 -7.90 -3.92 -36.45
C ARG A 173 -6.48 -4.44 -36.33
N ARG A 174 -5.54 -4.03 -37.18
CA ARG A 174 -4.11 -4.40 -37.06
C ARG A 174 -3.46 -3.82 -35.81
N GLN A 175 -3.85 -2.63 -35.37
CA GLN A 175 -3.41 -2.07 -34.08
C GLN A 175 -4.05 -2.80 -32.88
N LEU A 176 -5.22 -3.41 -33.08
CA LEU A 176 -5.95 -4.20 -32.09
C LEU A 176 -5.62 -5.69 -32.15
N THR A 177 -4.94 -6.19 -33.21
CA THR A 177 -4.39 -7.55 -33.20
C THR A 177 -3.28 -7.61 -32.14
N ARG A 178 -3.59 -8.22 -31.02
CA ARG A 178 -2.62 -8.50 -29.99
C ARG A 178 -1.50 -9.36 -30.56
N ASP A 179 -0.27 -9.03 -30.17
CA ASP A 179 0.89 -9.81 -30.56
C ASP A 179 0.69 -11.29 -30.24
N ASP A 180 0.98 -12.18 -31.18
CA ASP A 180 0.96 -13.61 -30.90
C ASP A 180 2.03 -13.96 -29.86
N PRO A 181 1.77 -14.93 -28.99
CA PRO A 181 2.77 -15.41 -28.04
C PRO A 181 4.04 -15.88 -28.76
N ILE A 182 5.18 -15.36 -28.34
CA ILE A 182 6.49 -15.78 -28.86
C ILE A 182 7.04 -17.03 -28.16
N GLY A 183 6.39 -17.47 -27.08
CA GLY A 183 6.77 -18.64 -26.29
C GLY A 183 5.95 -18.78 -25.01
N TRP A 184 6.44 -19.63 -24.14
CA TRP A 184 5.87 -19.87 -22.82
C TRP A 184 6.90 -19.62 -21.74
N VAL A 185 6.47 -19.09 -20.61
CA VAL A 185 7.32 -18.91 -19.44
C VAL A 185 6.66 -19.49 -18.20
N GLN A 186 7.51 -19.97 -17.30
CA GLN A 186 7.14 -20.29 -15.93
C GLN A 186 7.53 -19.11 -15.03
N LEU A 187 6.61 -18.66 -14.20
CA LEU A 187 6.84 -17.59 -13.25
C LEU A 187 7.46 -18.16 -11.97
N GLY A 188 8.74 -17.85 -11.74
CA GLY A 188 9.53 -18.34 -10.62
C GLY A 188 9.67 -19.86 -10.55
N GLN A 189 10.54 -20.34 -9.66
CA GLN A 189 10.69 -21.77 -9.38
C GLN A 189 9.63 -22.21 -8.36
N PRO A 190 8.90 -23.33 -8.62
CA PRO A 190 7.98 -23.87 -7.63
C PRO A 190 8.77 -24.31 -6.39
N SER A 191 8.31 -23.88 -5.22
CA SER A 191 8.84 -24.33 -3.94
C SER A 191 8.15 -25.60 -3.48
N VAL A 192 8.86 -26.49 -2.78
CA VAL A 192 8.29 -27.69 -2.15
C VAL A 192 7.47 -27.34 -0.90
N ALA A 193 7.78 -26.19 -0.27
CA ALA A 193 6.96 -25.63 0.80
C ALA A 193 5.72 -24.97 0.23
N MET A 194 4.67 -24.80 1.04
CA MET A 194 3.46 -24.07 0.60
C MET A 194 3.86 -22.75 -0.08
N ASP A 195 3.60 -22.64 -1.37
CA ASP A 195 4.04 -21.53 -2.25
C ASP A 195 3.36 -20.19 -1.96
N THR A 196 2.60 -20.10 -0.88
CA THR A 196 1.92 -18.87 -0.44
C THR A 196 2.86 -17.81 0.12
N ASP A 197 4.11 -18.17 0.40
CA ASP A 197 5.07 -17.28 1.04
C ASP A 197 5.80 -16.37 0.06
N ARG A 198 5.92 -16.80 -1.20
CA ARG A 198 6.54 -16.00 -2.25
C ARG A 198 5.57 -15.81 -3.38
N THR A 199 5.41 -14.60 -3.83
CA THR A 199 4.55 -14.26 -4.95
C THR A 199 5.33 -13.48 -5.99
N ILE A 200 5.09 -13.78 -7.27
CA ILE A 200 5.57 -12.99 -8.37
C ILE A 200 4.57 -11.87 -8.64
N ILE A 201 5.08 -10.65 -8.74
CA ILE A 201 4.24 -9.46 -8.83
C ILE A 201 3.95 -9.15 -10.29
N GLY A 202 2.67 -9.13 -10.65
CA GLY A 202 2.16 -8.64 -11.92
C GLY A 202 1.74 -7.16 -11.84
N LYS A 203 2.12 -6.39 -12.86
CA LYS A 203 1.89 -4.94 -12.96
C LYS A 203 1.13 -4.64 -14.26
N PRO A 204 0.24 -3.62 -14.28
CA PRO A 204 -0.48 -3.25 -15.50
C PRO A 204 0.43 -2.65 -16.58
N ILE A 205 1.50 -1.98 -16.17
CA ILE A 205 2.53 -1.36 -17.04
C ILE A 205 3.91 -1.57 -16.40
N PRO A 206 5.03 -1.47 -17.16
CA PRO A 206 6.37 -1.47 -16.59
C PRO A 206 6.52 -0.41 -15.51
N GLY A 207 7.06 -0.79 -14.36
CA GLY A 207 7.20 0.12 -13.20
C GLY A 207 5.89 0.50 -12.51
N GLY A 208 4.74 0.00 -12.97
CA GLY A 208 3.42 0.32 -12.43
C GLY A 208 3.10 -0.30 -11.07
N THR A 209 1.87 -0.07 -10.62
CA THR A 209 1.36 -0.57 -9.34
C THR A 209 1.26 -2.09 -9.30
N TYR A 210 1.45 -2.68 -8.14
CA TYR A 210 1.33 -4.12 -7.91
C TYR A 210 -0.16 -4.50 -7.84
N LYS A 211 -0.60 -5.38 -8.72
CA LYS A 211 -2.01 -5.78 -8.78
C LYS A 211 -2.21 -7.29 -8.70
N TRP A 212 -1.43 -8.07 -9.44
CA TRP A 212 -1.52 -9.53 -9.42
C TRP A 212 -0.39 -10.12 -8.59
N PHE A 213 -0.68 -11.21 -7.90
CA PHE A 213 0.26 -11.92 -7.05
C PHE A 213 0.21 -13.40 -7.44
N PHE A 214 1.09 -13.80 -8.35
CA PHE A 214 1.13 -15.15 -8.88
C PHE A 214 1.93 -16.08 -7.97
N THR A 215 1.46 -17.33 -7.85
CA THR A 215 2.26 -18.36 -7.18
C THR A 215 3.40 -18.82 -8.08
N PRO A 216 4.59 -19.12 -7.51
CA PRO A 216 5.71 -19.68 -8.27
C PRO A 216 5.30 -20.95 -9.01
N GLY A 217 5.83 -21.13 -10.23
CA GLY A 217 5.48 -22.23 -11.11
C GLY A 217 4.24 -22.00 -11.97
N THR A 218 3.62 -20.83 -11.91
CA THR A 218 2.54 -20.43 -12.83
C THR A 218 3.06 -20.34 -14.26
N ILE A 219 2.37 -20.99 -15.20
CA ILE A 219 2.78 -21.05 -16.61
C ILE A 219 1.88 -20.15 -17.43
N VAL A 220 2.49 -19.25 -18.22
CA VAL A 220 1.78 -18.24 -19.02
C VAL A 220 2.45 -18.03 -20.38
N PRO A 221 1.68 -17.57 -21.40
CA PRO A 221 2.27 -17.15 -22.68
C PRO A 221 3.13 -15.90 -22.52
N LEU A 222 4.30 -15.90 -23.16
CA LEU A 222 5.19 -14.73 -23.25
C LEU A 222 4.88 -13.98 -24.56
N LEU A 223 4.68 -12.67 -24.46
CA LEU A 223 4.45 -11.79 -25.61
C LEU A 223 5.71 -11.01 -26.02
N GLY A 224 6.64 -10.83 -25.11
CA GLY A 224 7.89 -10.10 -25.34
C GLY A 224 8.57 -9.68 -24.05
N ARG A 225 9.75 -9.08 -24.19
CA ARG A 225 10.54 -8.53 -23.08
C ARG A 225 10.91 -7.08 -23.38
N THR A 226 10.90 -6.23 -22.39
CA THR A 226 11.27 -4.81 -22.51
C THR A 226 11.77 -4.26 -21.17
N ALA A 227 12.86 -3.47 -21.20
CA ALA A 227 13.34 -2.69 -20.06
C ALA A 227 13.31 -3.42 -18.69
N GLY A 228 13.76 -4.67 -18.66
CA GLY A 228 13.80 -5.47 -17.41
C GLY A 228 12.48 -6.19 -17.07
N TYR A 229 11.44 -6.08 -17.91
CA TYR A 229 10.14 -6.72 -17.72
C TYR A 229 9.84 -7.74 -18.82
N ALA A 230 9.14 -8.82 -18.44
CA ALA A 230 8.49 -9.76 -19.36
C ALA A 230 7.00 -9.38 -19.45
N ARG A 231 6.49 -9.17 -20.68
CA ARG A 231 5.07 -8.99 -20.97
C ARG A 231 4.48 -10.37 -21.16
N ILE A 232 3.54 -10.73 -20.32
CA ILE A 232 2.89 -12.03 -20.30
C ILE A 232 1.38 -11.88 -20.52
N ARG A 233 0.75 -12.88 -21.11
CA ARG A 233 -0.70 -12.92 -21.33
C ARG A 233 -1.37 -13.73 -20.24
N LEU A 234 -2.38 -13.16 -19.60
CA LEU A 234 -3.23 -13.88 -18.66
C LEU A 234 -4.39 -14.57 -19.39
N ASP A 235 -5.06 -13.85 -20.26
CA ASP A 235 -6.09 -14.34 -21.19
C ASP A 235 -6.11 -13.47 -22.46
N HIS A 236 -7.02 -13.77 -23.39
CA HIS A 236 -7.11 -13.06 -24.66
C HIS A 236 -7.19 -11.54 -24.50
N ASP A 237 -7.75 -11.01 -23.42
CA ASP A 237 -8.01 -9.58 -23.23
C ASP A 237 -7.08 -8.90 -22.23
N LEU A 238 -6.16 -9.62 -21.60
CA LEU A 238 -5.37 -9.11 -20.50
C LEU A 238 -3.91 -9.52 -20.56
N ASP A 239 -3.05 -8.53 -20.77
CA ASP A 239 -1.59 -8.66 -20.66
C ASP A 239 -1.11 -7.92 -19.41
N VAL A 240 -0.08 -8.44 -18.79
CA VAL A 240 0.56 -7.84 -17.61
C VAL A 240 2.08 -7.95 -17.71
N TYR A 241 2.78 -7.20 -16.87
CA TYR A 241 4.23 -7.18 -16.81
C TYR A 241 4.70 -7.78 -15.49
N VAL A 242 5.67 -8.69 -15.59
CA VAL A 242 6.42 -9.24 -14.44
C VAL A 242 7.90 -8.91 -14.59
N ASP A 243 8.65 -9.00 -13.51
CA ASP A 243 10.11 -8.84 -13.61
C ASP A 243 10.70 -9.89 -14.54
N SER A 244 11.60 -9.52 -15.44
CA SER A 244 12.23 -10.48 -16.37
C SER A 244 12.98 -11.61 -15.66
N ALA A 245 13.52 -11.33 -14.46
CA ALA A 245 14.21 -12.32 -13.64
C ALA A 245 13.26 -13.42 -13.11
N ASP A 246 11.97 -13.10 -12.99
CA ASP A 246 10.96 -14.05 -12.55
C ASP A 246 10.36 -14.88 -13.68
N ALA A 247 10.63 -14.55 -14.95
CA ALA A 247 10.07 -15.24 -16.11
C ALA A 247 11.10 -16.19 -16.74
N ILE A 248 10.94 -17.48 -16.49
CA ILE A 248 11.84 -18.56 -16.94
C ILE A 248 11.29 -19.16 -18.23
N ASP A 249 12.06 -19.08 -19.31
CA ASP A 249 11.63 -19.61 -20.61
C ASP A 249 11.44 -21.13 -20.57
N LEU A 250 10.35 -21.58 -21.19
CA LEU A 250 10.02 -23.00 -21.34
C LEU A 250 10.32 -23.48 -22.78
N PRO A 251 10.52 -24.79 -22.99
CA PRO A 251 10.78 -25.32 -24.34
C PRO A 251 9.68 -24.96 -25.33
N ALA A 252 10.06 -24.57 -26.54
CA ALA A 252 9.13 -24.12 -27.59
C ALA A 252 8.11 -25.18 -28.04
N ASN A 253 8.44 -26.47 -27.85
CA ASN A 253 7.59 -27.62 -28.20
C ASN A 253 6.69 -28.10 -27.04
N MET A 254 6.57 -27.33 -25.98
CA MET A 254 5.71 -27.69 -24.87
C MET A 254 4.24 -27.71 -25.31
N PRO A 255 3.52 -28.84 -25.17
CA PRO A 255 2.14 -28.91 -25.58
C PRO A 255 1.28 -27.97 -24.72
N ALA A 256 0.35 -27.27 -25.37
CA ALA A 256 -0.64 -26.46 -24.67
C ALA A 256 -1.43 -27.34 -23.70
N ALA A 257 -1.23 -27.17 -22.41
CA ALA A 257 -1.91 -27.97 -21.41
C ALA A 257 -3.41 -27.62 -21.40
N ARG A 258 -4.28 -28.62 -21.34
CA ARG A 258 -5.71 -28.42 -21.10
C ARG A 258 -5.89 -27.81 -19.70
N ARG A 259 -6.49 -26.65 -19.65
CA ARG A 259 -6.76 -25.90 -18.42
C ARG A 259 -8.25 -25.83 -18.21
N ILE A 260 -8.79 -26.88 -17.62
CA ILE A 260 -10.24 -27.03 -17.40
C ILE A 260 -10.48 -27.26 -15.92
N VAL A 261 -11.29 -26.38 -15.30
CA VAL A 261 -11.80 -26.62 -13.95
C VAL A 261 -12.80 -27.77 -14.03
N GLN A 262 -12.51 -28.83 -13.32
CA GLN A 262 -13.37 -30.00 -13.20
C GLN A 262 -14.27 -29.88 -11.96
N ASN A 263 -14.94 -30.98 -11.58
CA ASN A 263 -15.80 -31.02 -10.40
C ASN A 263 -15.06 -30.58 -9.15
N MET A 264 -15.66 -29.65 -8.44
CA MET A 264 -15.07 -29.01 -7.25
C MET A 264 -15.47 -29.75 -5.97
N ARG A 265 -14.74 -29.53 -4.92
CA ARG A 265 -15.01 -30.11 -3.59
C ARG A 265 -14.80 -29.07 -2.50
N VAL A 266 -15.68 -29.11 -1.53
CA VAL A 266 -15.57 -28.38 -0.27
C VAL A 266 -15.34 -29.41 0.84
N ARG A 267 -14.20 -29.33 1.54
CA ARG A 267 -13.86 -30.27 2.62
C ARG A 267 -13.36 -29.54 3.85
N GLY A 268 -13.53 -30.13 5.03
CA GLY A 268 -12.91 -29.67 6.25
C GLY A 268 -11.37 -29.68 6.15
N ALA A 269 -10.73 -28.68 6.73
CA ALA A 269 -9.30 -28.52 6.82
C ALA A 269 -8.88 -28.04 8.22
N PRO A 270 -7.61 -28.22 8.63
CA PRO A 270 -7.13 -27.63 9.87
C PRO A 270 -7.39 -26.11 9.86
N LEU A 271 -8.04 -25.62 10.92
CA LEU A 271 -8.41 -24.20 11.11
C LEU A 271 -9.47 -23.66 10.13
N GLY A 272 -10.15 -24.52 9.35
CA GLY A 272 -11.17 -24.01 8.43
C GLY A 272 -11.66 -25.01 7.38
N VAL A 273 -11.81 -24.53 6.15
CA VAL A 273 -12.41 -25.28 5.04
C VAL A 273 -11.61 -25.04 3.75
N ASP A 274 -11.40 -26.09 2.98
CA ASP A 274 -10.78 -26.04 1.65
C ASP A 274 -11.84 -26.09 0.55
N VAL A 275 -11.79 -25.15 -0.39
CA VAL A 275 -12.45 -25.23 -1.68
C VAL A 275 -11.42 -25.64 -2.71
N ILE A 276 -11.58 -26.84 -3.27
CA ILE A 276 -10.61 -27.49 -4.15
C ILE A 276 -11.10 -27.40 -5.59
N MET A 277 -10.32 -26.81 -6.46
CA MET A 277 -10.56 -26.61 -7.88
C MET A 277 -9.53 -27.41 -8.70
N PRO A 278 -9.82 -28.65 -9.13
CA PRO A 278 -8.91 -29.42 -9.97
C PRO A 278 -8.73 -28.75 -11.33
N LEU A 279 -7.48 -28.50 -11.73
CA LEU A 279 -7.15 -27.68 -12.90
C LEU A 279 -6.06 -28.29 -13.80
N GLY A 280 -5.15 -29.07 -13.24
CA GLY A 280 -3.92 -29.52 -13.89
C GLY A 280 -2.78 -28.55 -13.64
N PRO A 281 -2.20 -27.92 -14.68
CA PRO A 281 -1.06 -27.03 -14.51
C PRO A 281 -1.42 -25.75 -13.76
N ARG A 282 -0.43 -25.14 -13.11
CA ARG A 282 -0.60 -23.87 -12.41
C ARG A 282 -0.95 -22.75 -13.37
N VAL A 283 -2.08 -22.09 -13.12
CA VAL A 283 -2.60 -20.98 -13.92
C VAL A 283 -2.57 -19.67 -13.16
N PRO A 284 -2.57 -18.53 -13.85
CA PRO A 284 -2.76 -17.25 -13.21
C PRO A 284 -4.16 -17.17 -12.58
N TYR A 285 -4.24 -16.55 -11.44
CA TYR A 285 -5.51 -16.28 -10.77
C TYR A 285 -5.51 -14.91 -10.08
N PHE A 286 -6.70 -14.44 -9.72
CA PHE A 286 -6.90 -13.27 -8.90
C PHE A 286 -8.05 -13.53 -7.92
N VAL A 287 -7.92 -13.08 -6.67
CA VAL A 287 -8.97 -13.22 -5.66
C VAL A 287 -9.48 -11.85 -5.26
N GLU A 288 -10.79 -11.65 -5.43
CA GLU A 288 -11.50 -10.48 -4.94
C GLU A 288 -12.25 -10.85 -3.65
N GLU A 289 -12.08 -10.00 -2.63
CA GLU A 289 -12.80 -10.12 -1.39
C GLU A 289 -14.04 -9.23 -1.43
N LEU A 290 -15.20 -9.83 -1.32
CA LEU A 290 -16.47 -9.14 -1.13
C LEU A 290 -16.94 -9.34 0.32
N GLU A 291 -18.01 -8.66 0.71
CA GLU A 291 -18.49 -8.68 2.09
C GLU A 291 -18.69 -10.10 2.66
N ARG A 292 -19.28 -10.98 1.88
CA ARG A 292 -19.58 -12.38 2.28
C ARG A 292 -19.28 -13.38 1.16
N SER A 293 -18.32 -13.08 0.29
CA SER A 293 -17.87 -14.01 -0.72
C SER A 293 -16.42 -13.73 -1.14
N LEU A 294 -15.78 -14.76 -1.68
CA LEU A 294 -14.51 -14.67 -2.36
C LEU A 294 -14.73 -15.07 -3.82
N VAL A 295 -14.29 -14.22 -4.74
CA VAL A 295 -14.37 -14.49 -6.18
C VAL A 295 -12.98 -14.81 -6.69
N VAL A 296 -12.77 -16.04 -7.14
CA VAL A 296 -11.52 -16.49 -7.74
C VAL A 296 -11.66 -16.41 -9.25
N THR A 297 -11.01 -15.43 -9.86
CA THR A 297 -10.88 -15.31 -11.31
C THR A 297 -9.68 -16.16 -11.76
N LEU A 298 -9.92 -17.08 -12.70
CA LEU A 298 -8.94 -17.98 -13.29
C LEU A 298 -8.70 -17.57 -14.74
N TYR A 299 -7.46 -17.34 -15.12
CA TYR A 299 -7.07 -16.87 -16.45
C TYR A 299 -6.51 -17.99 -17.31
N GLY A 300 -6.79 -17.96 -18.60
CA GLY A 300 -6.41 -19.00 -19.55
C GLY A 300 -7.13 -20.33 -19.28
N VAL A 301 -8.35 -20.30 -18.75
CA VAL A 301 -9.07 -21.46 -18.19
C VAL A 301 -10.50 -21.52 -18.70
N ARG A 302 -10.97 -22.76 -18.96
CA ARG A 302 -12.40 -23.09 -19.15
C ARG A 302 -12.93 -23.80 -17.91
N ALA A 303 -14.16 -23.51 -17.54
CA ALA A 303 -14.87 -24.25 -16.50
C ALA A 303 -15.73 -25.34 -17.15
N ASN A 304 -15.71 -26.53 -16.56
CA ASN A 304 -16.57 -27.65 -16.91
C ASN A 304 -16.92 -28.45 -15.65
N THR A 305 -17.60 -27.77 -14.74
CA THR A 305 -17.97 -28.30 -13.43
C THR A 305 -19.44 -28.62 -13.42
N ASP A 306 -19.76 -29.90 -13.28
CA ASP A 306 -21.15 -30.38 -13.10
C ASP A 306 -21.51 -30.50 -11.62
N ILE A 307 -20.55 -30.87 -10.78
CA ILE A 307 -20.78 -31.22 -9.38
C ILE A 307 -19.84 -30.43 -8.48
N VAL A 308 -20.40 -29.86 -7.42
CA VAL A 308 -19.68 -29.37 -6.26
C VAL A 308 -20.04 -30.23 -5.05
N ASN A 309 -19.11 -31.03 -4.57
CA ASN A 309 -19.30 -31.87 -3.42
C ASN A 309 -19.00 -31.14 -2.12
N PHE A 310 -19.95 -31.09 -1.20
CA PHE A 310 -19.78 -30.50 0.12
C PHE A 310 -19.59 -31.58 1.18
N ALA A 311 -18.57 -31.41 2.03
CA ALA A 311 -18.42 -32.27 3.21
C ALA A 311 -19.54 -31.98 4.23
N PRO A 312 -20.05 -33.00 4.93
CA PRO A 312 -21.17 -32.85 5.86
C PRO A 312 -20.95 -31.87 7.00
N GLN A 313 -19.70 -31.63 7.37
CA GLN A 313 -19.33 -30.74 8.50
C GLN A 313 -18.96 -29.32 8.07
N ASP A 314 -19.15 -28.96 6.80
CA ASP A 314 -18.85 -27.60 6.38
C ASP A 314 -19.86 -26.60 6.97
N SER A 315 -19.34 -25.65 7.74
CA SER A 315 -20.12 -24.57 8.35
C SER A 315 -19.79 -23.18 7.80
N MET A 316 -18.83 -23.06 6.89
CA MET A 316 -18.31 -21.77 6.40
C MET A 316 -18.83 -21.42 5.01
N VAL A 317 -18.87 -22.38 4.09
CA VAL A 317 -19.29 -22.17 2.71
C VAL A 317 -20.81 -22.35 2.59
N ARG A 318 -21.47 -21.41 1.95
CA ARG A 318 -22.90 -21.50 1.66
C ARG A 318 -23.15 -22.15 0.30
N THR A 319 -22.52 -21.60 -0.76
CA THR A 319 -22.56 -22.12 -2.13
C THR A 319 -21.21 -21.87 -2.81
N VAL A 320 -20.93 -22.67 -3.83
CA VAL A 320 -19.85 -22.44 -4.79
C VAL A 320 -20.47 -22.42 -6.17
N GLU A 321 -20.31 -21.32 -6.86
CA GLU A 321 -20.87 -21.07 -8.18
C GLU A 321 -19.76 -20.75 -9.16
N TRP A 322 -19.96 -20.96 -10.44
CA TRP A 322 -18.99 -20.57 -11.43
C TRP A 322 -19.65 -19.97 -12.68
N THR A 323 -18.91 -19.11 -13.36
CA THR A 323 -19.31 -18.50 -14.62
C THR A 323 -18.11 -18.46 -15.57
N GLN A 324 -18.37 -18.70 -16.87
CA GLN A 324 -17.41 -18.47 -17.94
C GLN A 324 -17.63 -17.04 -18.47
N GLU A 325 -16.76 -16.09 -18.08
CA GLU A 325 -16.88 -14.69 -18.54
C GLU A 325 -16.47 -14.53 -20.01
N THR A 326 -15.35 -15.15 -20.36
CA THR A 326 -14.83 -15.21 -21.74
C THR A 326 -14.37 -16.63 -22.03
N PRO A 327 -14.05 -17.00 -23.28
CA PRO A 327 -13.53 -18.34 -23.59
C PRO A 327 -12.32 -18.78 -22.77
N GLU A 328 -11.57 -17.82 -22.17
CA GLU A 328 -10.34 -18.06 -21.42
C GLU A 328 -10.37 -17.48 -20.00
N ARG A 329 -11.55 -17.03 -19.52
CA ARG A 329 -11.68 -16.49 -18.16
C ARG A 329 -12.86 -17.11 -17.45
N ALA A 330 -12.58 -17.88 -16.42
CA ALA A 330 -13.60 -18.45 -15.54
C ALA A 330 -13.57 -17.78 -14.17
N LYS A 331 -14.74 -17.56 -13.58
CA LYS A 331 -14.89 -17.10 -12.19
C LYS A 331 -15.51 -18.17 -11.34
N VAL A 332 -14.93 -18.41 -10.17
CA VAL A 332 -15.50 -19.26 -9.12
C VAL A 332 -15.86 -18.37 -7.94
N THR A 333 -17.14 -18.26 -7.65
CA THR A 333 -17.66 -17.47 -6.54
C THR A 333 -17.95 -18.40 -5.36
N VAL A 334 -17.22 -18.20 -4.27
CA VAL A 334 -17.40 -18.92 -3.02
C VAL A 334 -18.19 -18.02 -2.07
N ASN A 335 -19.50 -18.29 -1.94
CA ASN A 335 -20.39 -17.59 -1.05
C ASN A 335 -20.27 -18.14 0.38
N LEU A 336 -20.08 -17.25 1.35
CA LEU A 336 -19.81 -17.60 2.74
C LEU A 336 -21.03 -17.36 3.64
N ARG A 337 -21.12 -18.08 4.74
CA ARG A 337 -22.16 -17.86 5.77
C ARG A 337 -21.89 -16.61 6.61
N ALA A 338 -20.63 -16.19 6.67
CA ALA A 338 -20.18 -14.97 7.36
C ALA A 338 -19.04 -14.30 6.57
N ALA A 339 -18.72 -13.03 6.88
CA ALA A 339 -17.59 -12.35 6.29
C ALA A 339 -16.29 -13.14 6.49
N PRO A 340 -15.37 -13.19 5.51
CA PRO A 340 -14.11 -13.93 5.63
C PRO A 340 -13.27 -13.38 6.79
N TYR A 341 -12.58 -14.26 7.51
CA TYR A 341 -11.60 -13.87 8.52
C TYR A 341 -10.17 -13.90 7.97
N GLY A 342 -9.94 -14.81 7.03
CA GLY A 342 -8.69 -14.97 6.31
C GLY A 342 -8.78 -16.15 5.36
N TYR A 343 -7.83 -16.22 4.44
CA TYR A 343 -7.74 -17.33 3.48
C TYR A 343 -6.31 -17.50 2.98
N LEU A 344 -6.03 -18.67 2.38
CA LEU A 344 -4.82 -18.95 1.61
C LEU A 344 -5.20 -19.52 0.26
N VAL A 345 -4.41 -19.23 -0.76
CA VAL A 345 -4.49 -19.89 -2.06
C VAL A 345 -3.17 -20.58 -2.33
N PHE A 346 -3.24 -21.87 -2.61
CA PHE A 346 -2.05 -22.68 -2.88
C PHE A 346 -2.38 -23.84 -3.84
N TRP A 347 -1.34 -24.47 -4.33
CA TRP A 347 -1.48 -25.62 -5.23
C TRP A 347 -1.18 -26.92 -4.50
N GLU A 348 -2.10 -27.87 -4.61
CA GLU A 348 -1.97 -29.23 -4.06
C GLU A 348 -2.50 -30.24 -5.09
N ASN A 349 -1.71 -31.26 -5.44
CA ASN A 349 -2.12 -32.37 -6.33
C ASN A 349 -2.81 -31.90 -7.62
N ASN A 350 -2.21 -30.93 -8.33
CA ASN A 350 -2.75 -30.33 -9.56
C ASN A 350 -4.11 -29.63 -9.39
N ALA A 351 -4.45 -29.22 -8.19
CA ALA A 351 -5.63 -28.41 -7.90
C ALA A 351 -5.21 -27.07 -7.29
N LEU A 352 -5.94 -26.02 -7.64
CA LEU A 352 -5.92 -24.77 -6.89
C LEU A 352 -6.80 -24.94 -5.65
N VAL A 353 -6.25 -24.70 -4.48
CA VAL A 353 -6.96 -24.80 -3.22
C VAL A 353 -7.13 -23.42 -2.62
N LEU A 354 -8.38 -23.02 -2.39
CA LEU A 354 -8.72 -21.86 -1.58
C LEU A 354 -9.06 -22.36 -0.17
N ARG A 355 -8.15 -22.16 0.78
CA ARG A 355 -8.37 -22.48 2.19
C ARG A 355 -8.95 -21.27 2.91
N LEU A 356 -10.15 -21.41 3.42
CA LEU A 356 -10.84 -20.43 4.25
C LEU A 356 -10.44 -20.63 5.71
N ARG A 357 -10.07 -19.58 6.40
CA ARG A 357 -9.74 -19.62 7.83
C ARG A 357 -10.97 -19.35 8.67
N GLY A 358 -11.24 -20.23 9.62
CA GLY A 358 -12.26 -20.01 10.65
C GLY A 358 -11.84 -18.90 11.63
N ARG A 359 -12.81 -18.15 12.12
CA ARG A 359 -12.57 -17.17 13.20
C ARG A 359 -12.12 -17.87 14.47
N PRO A 360 -11.23 -17.26 15.26
CA PRO A 360 -10.92 -17.78 16.59
C PRO A 360 -12.14 -17.75 17.50
N ALA A 361 -12.19 -18.66 18.47
CA ALA A 361 -13.16 -18.57 19.56
C ALA A 361 -12.72 -17.47 20.52
N ILE A 362 -13.63 -16.56 20.87
CA ILE A 362 -13.34 -15.41 21.72
C ILE A 362 -14.03 -15.58 23.08
N ASP A 363 -13.25 -15.51 24.16
CA ASP A 363 -13.79 -15.32 25.49
C ASP A 363 -14.16 -13.83 25.66
N GLN A 364 -15.44 -13.53 25.81
CA GLN A 364 -15.93 -12.16 25.91
C GLN A 364 -15.44 -11.42 27.17
N ARG A 365 -15.02 -12.15 28.21
CA ARG A 365 -14.44 -11.56 29.44
C ARG A 365 -12.96 -11.23 29.26
N HIS A 366 -12.26 -12.07 28.48
CA HIS A 366 -10.83 -11.97 28.21
C HIS A 366 -10.59 -12.10 26.69
N PRO A 367 -10.93 -11.07 25.88
CA PRO A 367 -11.00 -11.18 24.42
C PRO A 367 -9.68 -11.56 23.74
N LEU A 368 -8.55 -11.32 24.40
CA LEU A 368 -7.23 -11.65 23.88
C LEU A 368 -6.67 -12.98 24.39
N ALA A 369 -7.35 -13.62 25.35
CA ALA A 369 -6.87 -14.89 25.92
C ALA A 369 -6.79 -15.99 24.85
N GLY A 370 -5.63 -16.65 24.77
CA GLY A 370 -5.37 -17.72 23.79
C GLY A 370 -5.14 -17.24 22.36
N LEU A 371 -5.12 -15.94 22.12
CA LEU A 371 -4.78 -15.39 20.81
C LEU A 371 -3.28 -15.13 20.69
N THR A 372 -2.76 -15.35 19.49
CA THR A 372 -1.38 -14.99 19.12
C THR A 372 -1.42 -13.77 18.20
N ILE A 373 -0.76 -12.69 18.60
CA ILE A 373 -0.71 -11.43 17.84
C ILE A 373 0.74 -11.20 17.39
N ALA A 374 0.94 -10.95 16.10
CA ALA A 374 2.22 -10.47 15.59
C ALA A 374 2.30 -8.95 15.76
N VAL A 375 3.33 -8.48 16.45
CA VAL A 375 3.71 -7.08 16.52
C VAL A 375 4.96 -6.89 15.67
N ASP A 376 4.87 -6.00 14.69
CA ASP A 376 5.91 -5.73 13.72
C ASP A 376 6.44 -4.29 13.90
N PRO A 377 7.51 -4.07 14.66
CA PRO A 377 8.15 -2.76 14.68
C PRO A 377 8.76 -2.45 13.31
N GLY A 378 8.24 -1.42 12.62
CA GLY A 378 8.72 -1.01 11.31
C GLY A 378 10.21 -0.69 11.31
N HIS A 379 10.86 -0.89 10.15
CA HIS A 379 12.30 -0.61 9.98
C HIS A 379 13.23 -1.33 10.98
N PRO A 380 14.55 -1.34 10.73
CA PRO A 380 15.16 -1.24 9.41
C PRO A 380 14.78 -2.40 8.46
N PRO A 381 15.09 -2.34 7.14
CA PRO A 381 15.78 -1.28 6.41
C PRO A 381 14.88 -0.07 6.12
N GLY A 382 15.49 1.04 5.71
CA GLY A 382 14.78 2.29 5.43
C GLY A 382 14.31 2.98 6.71
N GLY A 383 13.28 3.83 6.61
CA GLY A 383 12.73 4.61 7.71
C GLY A 383 13.17 6.06 7.72
N ALA A 384 12.36 6.91 8.32
CA ALA A 384 12.61 8.35 8.44
C ALA A 384 13.45 8.68 9.69
N THR A 385 14.04 9.88 9.69
CA THR A 385 14.75 10.43 10.84
C THR A 385 14.19 11.81 11.14
N GLY A 386 13.89 12.08 12.39
CA GLY A 386 13.36 13.36 12.85
C GLY A 386 14.41 14.45 12.99
N PRO A 387 13.98 15.72 13.22
CA PRO A 387 14.86 16.89 13.24
C PRO A 387 16.02 16.83 14.23
N THR A 388 15.83 16.21 15.39
CA THR A 388 16.88 16.03 16.39
C THR A 388 17.56 14.66 16.34
N GLY A 389 17.30 13.88 15.28
CA GLY A 389 17.96 12.63 14.99
C GLY A 389 17.28 11.38 15.56
N LEU A 390 15.99 11.43 15.91
CA LEU A 390 15.24 10.23 16.26
C LEU A 390 15.00 9.41 15.00
N TYR A 391 15.62 8.23 14.95
CA TYR A 391 15.37 7.29 13.87
C TYR A 391 14.06 6.51 14.12
N GLU A 392 13.22 6.41 13.10
CA GLU A 392 11.93 5.73 13.16
C GLU A 392 12.04 4.28 13.69
N GLY A 393 12.99 3.50 13.14
CA GLY A 393 13.19 2.11 13.56
C GLY A 393 13.48 1.93 15.04
N THR A 394 14.20 2.86 15.67
CA THR A 394 14.44 2.84 17.12
C THR A 394 13.15 3.13 17.90
N ALA A 395 12.38 4.14 17.46
CA ALA A 395 11.13 4.50 18.13
C ALA A 395 10.06 3.41 18.01
N THR A 396 9.91 2.81 16.82
CA THR A 396 8.95 1.73 16.58
C THR A 396 9.27 0.47 17.39
N LEU A 397 10.56 0.16 17.59
CA LEU A 397 10.97 -0.96 18.46
C LEU A 397 10.56 -0.73 19.92
N VAL A 398 10.77 0.48 20.43
CA VAL A 398 10.37 0.82 21.80
C VAL A 398 8.85 0.75 21.97
N ILE A 399 8.09 1.34 21.03
CA ILE A 399 6.63 1.32 21.05
C ILE A 399 6.10 -0.11 20.90
N GLY A 400 6.65 -0.89 19.95
CA GLY A 400 6.30 -2.30 19.76
C GLY A 400 6.55 -3.16 21.01
N THR A 401 7.65 -2.91 21.73
CA THR A 401 7.97 -3.60 22.98
C THR A 401 6.94 -3.26 24.08
N ARG A 402 6.49 -1.99 24.18
CA ARG A 402 5.41 -1.59 25.08
C ARG A 402 4.08 -2.23 24.69
N LEU A 403 3.76 -2.24 23.41
CA LEU A 403 2.57 -2.90 22.89
C LEU A 403 2.55 -4.40 23.22
N LYS A 404 3.68 -5.09 23.02
CA LYS A 404 3.84 -6.48 23.43
C LYS A 404 3.46 -6.67 24.90
N ARG A 405 4.07 -5.91 25.80
CA ARG A 405 3.79 -6.00 27.24
C ARG A 405 2.30 -5.81 27.54
N ILE A 406 1.66 -4.77 26.97
CA ILE A 406 0.24 -4.47 27.22
C ILE A 406 -0.67 -5.61 26.71
N LEU A 407 -0.40 -6.14 25.52
CA LEU A 407 -1.18 -7.25 24.97
C LEU A 407 -1.01 -8.54 25.77
N GLU A 408 0.19 -8.83 26.27
CA GLU A 408 0.46 -9.99 27.13
C GLU A 408 -0.20 -9.86 28.50
N GLU A 409 -0.20 -8.67 29.09
CA GLU A 409 -0.95 -8.38 30.34
C GLU A 409 -2.46 -8.60 30.17
N ARG A 410 -2.98 -8.48 28.92
CA ARG A 410 -4.39 -8.75 28.56
C ARG A 410 -4.65 -10.18 28.13
N GLY A 411 -3.65 -11.08 28.22
CA GLY A 411 -3.77 -12.51 27.98
C GLY A 411 -3.42 -13.00 26.57
N ALA A 412 -2.93 -12.13 25.68
CA ALA A 412 -2.44 -12.56 24.37
C ALA A 412 -1.04 -13.20 24.46
N THR A 413 -0.72 -14.06 23.50
CA THR A 413 0.67 -14.41 23.17
C THR A 413 1.15 -13.45 22.10
N VAL A 414 2.31 -12.79 22.28
CA VAL A 414 2.83 -11.83 21.31
C VAL A 414 4.12 -12.33 20.68
N LEU A 415 4.15 -12.32 19.34
CA LEU A 415 5.33 -12.60 18.53
C LEU A 415 5.81 -11.30 17.89
N MET A 416 7.03 -10.90 18.21
CA MET A 416 7.65 -9.75 17.58
C MET A 416 8.41 -10.18 16.32
N THR A 417 8.27 -9.44 15.20
CA THR A 417 9.06 -9.71 13.99
C THR A 417 10.54 -9.41 14.21
N ARG A 418 10.86 -8.43 15.05
CA ARG A 418 12.21 -8.12 15.54
C ARG A 418 12.19 -7.66 17.00
N THR A 419 13.25 -7.93 17.71
CA THR A 419 13.47 -7.53 19.12
C THR A 419 14.73 -6.69 19.29
N THR A 420 15.44 -6.41 18.22
CA THR A 420 16.68 -5.62 18.15
C THR A 420 16.61 -4.68 16.93
N ASP A 421 17.62 -3.85 16.73
CA ASP A 421 17.76 -2.98 15.55
C ASP A 421 18.21 -3.75 14.27
N SER A 422 18.07 -5.07 14.25
CA SER A 422 18.37 -5.89 13.08
C SER A 422 17.41 -5.61 11.94
N ALA A 423 17.94 -5.55 10.72
CA ALA A 423 17.15 -5.38 9.51
C ALA A 423 16.41 -6.69 9.17
N ILE A 424 15.09 -6.61 8.98
CA ILE A 424 14.25 -7.71 8.50
C ILE A 424 13.64 -7.31 7.17
N ALA A 425 13.84 -8.13 6.15
CA ALA A 425 13.28 -7.88 4.82
C ALA A 425 11.74 -7.75 4.88
N LEU A 426 11.18 -6.83 4.09
CA LEU A 426 9.74 -6.54 4.12
C LEU A 426 8.87 -7.79 3.88
N GLY A 427 9.29 -8.66 2.96
CA GLY A 427 8.56 -9.89 2.65
C GLY A 427 8.62 -10.96 3.75
N ASP A 428 9.67 -10.97 4.57
CA ASP A 428 9.85 -11.99 5.60
C ASP A 428 8.94 -11.75 6.82
N ARG A 429 8.54 -10.51 7.08
CA ARG A 429 7.69 -10.13 8.22
C ARG A 429 6.31 -10.81 8.19
N PRO A 430 5.52 -10.72 7.09
CA PRO A 430 4.26 -11.44 6.98
C PRO A 430 4.45 -12.96 6.86
N ILE A 431 5.55 -13.45 6.25
CA ILE A 431 5.85 -14.89 6.15
C ILE A 431 6.06 -15.49 7.55
N PHE A 432 6.89 -14.85 8.38
CA PHE A 432 7.10 -15.24 9.76
C PHE A 432 5.77 -15.36 10.52
N SER A 433 4.93 -14.33 10.43
CA SER A 433 3.64 -14.26 11.10
C SER A 433 2.66 -15.35 10.60
N ARG A 434 2.64 -15.62 9.28
CA ARG A 434 1.82 -16.67 8.71
C ARG A 434 2.26 -18.07 9.18
N ARG A 435 3.56 -18.34 9.18
CA ARG A 435 4.11 -19.64 9.65
C ARG A 435 3.83 -19.87 11.11
N ALA A 436 3.84 -18.82 11.92
CA ALA A 436 3.45 -18.85 13.32
C ALA A 436 1.92 -18.90 13.54
N ASN A 437 1.12 -18.88 12.48
CA ASN A 437 -0.34 -18.94 12.51
C ASN A 437 -0.99 -17.88 13.41
N VAL A 438 -0.46 -16.67 13.41
CA VAL A 438 -0.99 -15.57 14.24
C VAL A 438 -2.44 -15.25 13.94
N HIS A 439 -3.16 -14.66 14.90
CA HIS A 439 -4.56 -14.26 14.74
C HIS A 439 -4.71 -12.84 14.20
N ALA A 440 -3.73 -11.97 14.40
CA ALA A 440 -3.67 -10.66 13.77
C ALA A 440 -2.21 -10.22 13.62
N PHE A 441 -1.97 -9.32 12.67
CA PHE A 441 -0.68 -8.69 12.43
C PHE A 441 -0.82 -7.17 12.54
N VAL A 442 0.02 -6.54 13.37
CA VAL A 442 0.01 -5.11 13.65
C VAL A 442 1.41 -4.55 13.46
N SER A 443 1.61 -3.80 12.37
CA SER A 443 2.86 -3.10 12.10
C SER A 443 2.83 -1.69 12.67
N ILE A 444 3.90 -1.28 13.34
CA ILE A 444 4.05 0.02 14.01
C ILE A 444 5.04 0.86 13.24
N HIS A 445 4.60 2.01 12.76
CA HIS A 445 5.35 2.96 11.95
C HIS A 445 5.19 4.40 12.43
N LEU A 446 6.00 5.29 11.88
CA LEU A 446 5.97 6.73 12.08
C LEU A 446 6.05 7.44 10.74
N ASN A 447 5.05 8.23 10.46
CA ASN A 447 4.83 8.83 9.15
C ASN A 447 5.90 9.87 8.77
N ALA A 448 6.05 10.07 7.47
CA ALA A 448 6.84 11.12 6.85
C ALA A 448 6.19 11.56 5.55
N TYR A 449 6.39 12.81 5.14
CA TYR A 449 5.90 13.30 3.86
C TYR A 449 6.97 13.16 2.76
N PRO A 450 6.56 12.92 1.51
CA PRO A 450 7.44 13.03 0.36
C PRO A 450 7.74 14.48 0.01
N ASP A 451 8.76 14.69 -0.84
CA ASP A 451 9.10 16.01 -1.38
C ASP A 451 7.88 16.78 -1.90
N GLY A 452 7.86 18.07 -1.63
CA GLY A 452 6.85 19.00 -2.14
C GLY A 452 5.55 19.06 -1.36
N VAL A 453 5.31 18.17 -0.41
CA VAL A 453 4.12 18.21 0.46
C VAL A 453 4.36 19.15 1.63
N ASN A 454 3.43 20.09 1.86
CA ASN A 454 3.52 20.96 3.03
C ASN A 454 3.18 20.18 4.31
N PRO A 455 4.14 19.97 5.22
CA PRO A 455 3.96 19.09 6.38
C PRO A 455 3.08 19.71 7.49
N PHE A 456 2.71 20.97 7.38
CA PHE A 456 1.92 21.68 8.41
C PHE A 456 0.42 21.63 8.15
N VAL A 457 -0.04 21.15 6.98
CA VAL A 457 -1.46 21.22 6.60
C VAL A 457 -2.32 20.23 7.39
N ALA A 458 -1.89 18.97 7.50
CA ALA A 458 -2.71 17.94 8.14
C ALA A 458 -1.85 16.82 8.77
N PRO A 459 -0.99 17.12 9.77
CA PRO A 459 -0.25 16.08 10.45
C PRO A 459 -1.12 15.36 11.48
N GLY A 460 -1.21 14.03 11.39
CA GLY A 460 -2.12 13.28 12.24
C GLY A 460 -1.75 11.81 12.40
N THR A 461 -2.70 10.99 12.83
CA THR A 461 -2.57 9.56 12.98
C THR A 461 -3.47 8.83 12.00
N GLY A 462 -2.98 7.78 11.35
CA GLY A 462 -3.69 6.99 10.37
C GLY A 462 -3.41 5.50 10.49
N THR A 463 -4.32 4.69 10.01
CA THR A 463 -4.16 3.24 9.93
C THR A 463 -4.35 2.78 8.49
N TYR A 464 -3.52 1.84 8.04
CA TYR A 464 -3.51 1.34 6.68
C TYR A 464 -3.83 -0.15 6.65
N PHE A 465 -4.57 -0.58 5.65
CA PHE A 465 -4.87 -1.98 5.36
C PHE A 465 -4.89 -2.23 3.85
N PHE A 466 -4.75 -3.49 3.43
CA PHE A 466 -4.86 -3.87 2.01
C PHE A 466 -5.96 -4.89 1.76
N ARG A 467 -6.23 -5.81 2.69
CA ARG A 467 -7.28 -6.82 2.54
C ARG A 467 -8.56 -6.37 3.21
N THR A 468 -9.70 -6.51 2.51
CA THR A 468 -11.00 -6.03 3.01
C THR A 468 -11.35 -6.60 4.38
N HIS A 469 -11.01 -7.87 4.65
CA HIS A 469 -11.22 -8.49 5.97
C HIS A 469 -10.37 -7.87 7.10
N SER A 470 -9.36 -7.06 6.78
CA SER A 470 -8.52 -6.33 7.76
C SER A 470 -9.12 -4.98 8.16
N GLU A 471 -10.05 -4.43 7.37
CA GLU A 471 -10.63 -3.10 7.61
C GLU A 471 -11.28 -2.95 8.99
N PRO A 472 -12.05 -3.94 9.52
CA PRO A 472 -12.63 -3.82 10.86
C PRO A 472 -11.58 -3.68 11.97
N LEU A 473 -10.46 -4.40 11.88
CA LEU A 473 -9.33 -4.24 12.81
C LEU A 473 -8.73 -2.83 12.68
N ALA A 474 -8.50 -2.35 11.46
CA ALA A 474 -7.96 -1.02 11.21
C ALA A 474 -8.84 0.08 11.82
N ARG A 475 -10.17 -0.03 11.71
CA ARG A 475 -11.11 0.93 12.29
C ARG A 475 -11.07 0.99 13.81
N GLU A 476 -11.02 -0.15 14.48
CA GLU A 476 -10.95 -0.17 15.94
C GLU A 476 -9.60 0.34 16.46
N VAL A 477 -8.50 -0.01 15.79
CA VAL A 477 -7.16 0.50 16.16
C VAL A 477 -7.06 2.01 15.90
N GLN A 478 -7.60 2.51 14.78
CA GLN A 478 -7.64 3.95 14.51
C GLN A 478 -8.39 4.72 15.61
N LYS A 479 -9.55 4.22 16.04
CA LYS A 479 -10.31 4.83 17.16
C LYS A 479 -9.47 4.87 18.45
N GLY A 480 -8.81 3.78 18.78
CA GLY A 480 -7.94 3.70 19.96
C GLY A 480 -6.76 4.67 19.90
N MET A 481 -6.07 4.74 18.75
CA MET A 481 -4.97 5.69 18.56
C MET A 481 -5.42 7.14 18.66
N VAL A 482 -6.51 7.52 18.00
CA VAL A 482 -7.04 8.89 18.06
C VAL A 482 -7.39 9.29 19.49
N ALA A 483 -8.01 8.38 20.25
CA ALA A 483 -8.36 8.64 21.65
C ALA A 483 -7.15 8.87 22.55
N GLN A 484 -6.04 8.19 22.29
CA GLN A 484 -4.83 8.23 23.12
C GLN A 484 -3.83 9.31 22.68
N LEU A 485 -3.68 9.55 21.39
CA LEU A 485 -2.60 10.40 20.87
C LEU A 485 -2.97 11.89 20.81
N GLY A 486 -4.24 12.23 20.66
CA GLY A 486 -4.68 13.63 20.56
C GLY A 486 -4.23 14.33 19.28
N LEU A 487 -3.95 13.56 18.23
CA LEU A 487 -3.56 14.05 16.91
C LEU A 487 -4.78 14.08 15.95
N ILE A 488 -4.65 14.78 14.84
CA ILE A 488 -5.65 14.80 13.78
C ILE A 488 -5.93 13.37 13.31
N ASN A 489 -7.21 13.03 13.16
CA ASN A 489 -7.62 11.74 12.64
C ASN A 489 -7.50 11.73 11.11
N LEU A 490 -6.50 11.04 10.57
CA LEU A 490 -6.30 10.83 9.14
C LEU A 490 -7.13 9.66 8.59
N GLY A 491 -7.86 8.97 9.46
CA GLY A 491 -8.75 7.89 9.08
C GLY A 491 -8.06 6.56 8.83
N VAL A 492 -8.83 5.68 8.19
CA VAL A 492 -8.39 4.35 7.78
C VAL A 492 -8.23 4.35 6.26
N ASN A 493 -7.07 3.93 5.78
CA ASN A 493 -6.67 4.06 4.39
C ASN A 493 -6.41 2.69 3.76
N TYR A 494 -6.86 2.52 2.52
CA TYR A 494 -6.55 1.36 1.72
C TYR A 494 -5.25 1.61 0.95
N ASP A 495 -4.21 0.80 1.22
CA ASP A 495 -2.94 0.90 0.50
C ASP A 495 -2.24 -0.47 0.38
N ASN A 496 -1.53 -0.67 -0.73
CA ASN A 496 -0.85 -1.90 -1.08
C ASN A 496 0.56 -1.97 -0.46
N LEU A 497 0.66 -1.79 0.85
CA LEU A 497 1.92 -1.90 1.58
C LEU A 497 2.34 -3.36 1.77
N ALA A 498 3.62 -3.65 1.60
CA ALA A 498 4.13 -5.02 1.55
C ALA A 498 3.73 -5.88 2.76
N VAL A 499 3.80 -5.31 3.97
CA VAL A 499 3.58 -6.05 5.21
C VAL A 499 2.10 -6.35 5.51
N VAL A 500 1.15 -5.63 4.87
CA VAL A 500 -0.29 -5.84 5.05
C VAL A 500 -0.96 -6.65 3.93
N ARG A 501 -0.18 -7.22 3.00
CA ARG A 501 -0.70 -8.07 1.90
C ARG A 501 -1.15 -9.44 2.34
N GLY A 502 -0.77 -9.88 3.54
CA GLY A 502 -1.14 -11.20 4.06
C GLY A 502 -2.64 -11.44 3.97
N THR A 503 -3.04 -12.65 3.57
CA THR A 503 -4.45 -13.03 3.45
C THR A 503 -4.93 -13.95 4.57
N TRP A 504 -3.99 -14.53 5.34
CA TRP A 504 -4.32 -15.55 6.35
C TRP A 504 -4.90 -15.01 7.66
N TYR A 505 -4.68 -13.75 7.93
CA TYR A 505 -5.11 -13.04 9.14
C TYR A 505 -5.37 -11.57 8.84
N PRO A 506 -6.17 -10.86 9.64
CA PRO A 506 -6.26 -9.41 9.55
C PRO A 506 -4.90 -8.76 9.81
N ALA A 507 -4.46 -7.88 8.88
CA ALA A 507 -3.16 -7.22 8.91
C ALA A 507 -3.32 -5.71 8.71
N ILE A 508 -2.70 -4.93 9.59
CA ILE A 508 -2.74 -3.46 9.55
C ILE A 508 -1.35 -2.84 9.77
N LEU A 509 -1.19 -1.61 9.31
CA LEU A 509 -0.04 -0.77 9.58
C LEU A 509 -0.53 0.54 10.20
N CYS A 510 0.06 0.88 11.33
CA CYS A 510 -0.27 2.06 12.13
C CYS A 510 0.77 3.16 11.92
N GLU A 511 0.34 4.33 11.45
CA GLU A 511 1.12 5.56 11.36
C GLU A 511 0.67 6.49 12.49
N GLY A 512 1.22 6.29 13.69
CA GLY A 512 0.71 6.93 14.90
C GLY A 512 1.05 8.41 15.01
N ALA A 513 2.18 8.83 14.46
CA ALA A 513 2.65 10.21 14.48
C ALA A 513 3.69 10.43 13.38
N PHE A 514 4.00 11.70 13.07
CA PHE A 514 5.03 12.06 12.10
C PHE A 514 6.37 12.27 12.80
N VAL A 515 7.35 11.41 12.57
CA VAL A 515 8.68 11.53 13.17
C VAL A 515 9.43 12.78 12.70
N ILE A 516 9.10 13.26 11.50
CA ILE A 516 9.74 14.45 10.90
C ILE A 516 9.28 15.79 11.51
N LEU A 517 8.17 15.80 12.25
CA LEU A 517 7.64 17.03 12.87
C LEU A 517 8.29 17.26 14.25
N PRO A 518 8.84 18.45 14.51
CA PRO A 518 9.62 18.72 15.74
C PRO A 518 8.86 18.49 17.05
N ASP A 519 7.58 18.81 17.11
CA ASP A 519 6.72 18.60 18.28
C ASP A 519 6.35 17.13 18.47
N GLN A 520 6.08 16.43 17.38
CA GLN A 520 5.73 15.00 17.44
C GLN A 520 6.99 14.13 17.66
N GLU A 521 8.14 14.51 17.06
CA GLU A 521 9.43 13.86 17.40
C GLU A 521 9.78 14.02 18.89
N ALA A 522 9.60 15.21 19.43
CA ALA A 522 9.84 15.45 20.86
C ALA A 522 8.91 14.60 21.74
N ALA A 523 7.62 14.49 21.38
CA ALA A 523 6.67 13.62 22.06
C ALA A 523 7.08 12.14 21.97
N LEU A 524 7.47 11.66 20.79
CA LEU A 524 7.91 10.27 20.53
C LEU A 524 9.15 9.87 21.36
N ARG A 525 9.95 10.83 21.83
CA ARG A 525 11.08 10.58 22.75
C ARG A 525 10.62 10.34 24.19
N THR A 526 9.40 10.70 24.54
CA THR A 526 8.89 10.55 25.91
C THR A 526 8.30 9.18 26.15
N PRO A 527 8.61 8.52 27.29
CA PRO A 527 7.99 7.24 27.68
C PRO A 527 6.46 7.33 27.74
N GLU A 528 5.91 8.48 28.14
CA GLU A 528 4.49 8.71 28.22
C GLU A 528 3.80 8.59 26.85
N PHE A 529 4.30 9.29 25.83
CA PHE A 529 3.68 9.26 24.51
C PHE A 529 3.83 7.91 23.82
N GLN A 530 4.98 7.24 24.01
CA GLN A 530 5.21 5.87 23.54
C GLN A 530 4.22 4.88 24.15
N GLU A 531 3.94 5.02 25.46
CA GLU A 531 2.94 4.20 26.17
C GLU A 531 1.52 4.50 25.67
N ARG A 532 1.18 5.77 25.44
CA ARG A 532 -0.11 6.19 24.88
C ARG A 532 -0.33 5.58 23.48
N TYR A 533 0.70 5.59 22.64
CA TYR A 533 0.63 4.97 21.32
C TYR A 533 0.37 3.46 21.45
N ALA A 534 1.18 2.76 22.22
CA ALA A 534 1.03 1.34 22.43
C ALA A 534 -0.34 0.97 23.02
N ARG A 535 -0.84 1.76 23.99
CA ARG A 535 -2.15 1.56 24.61
C ARG A 535 -3.29 1.78 23.62
N GLY A 536 -3.22 2.82 22.78
CA GLY A 536 -4.24 3.08 21.76
C GLY A 536 -4.38 1.93 20.76
N VAL A 537 -3.24 1.36 20.33
CA VAL A 537 -3.23 0.18 19.47
C VAL A 537 -3.79 -1.04 20.20
N ALA A 538 -3.37 -1.30 21.44
CA ALA A 538 -3.84 -2.44 22.21
C ALA A 538 -5.35 -2.38 22.50
N ASP A 539 -5.88 -1.20 22.83
CA ASP A 539 -7.32 -0.97 23.03
C ASP A 539 -8.12 -1.32 21.76
N GLY A 540 -7.62 -0.86 20.60
CA GLY A 540 -8.25 -1.17 19.33
C GLY A 540 -8.20 -2.65 18.95
N VAL A 541 -7.08 -3.32 19.17
CA VAL A 541 -6.94 -4.78 18.95
C VAL A 541 -7.92 -5.55 19.84
N GLU A 542 -7.99 -5.21 21.11
CA GLU A 542 -8.92 -5.87 22.05
C GLU A 542 -10.38 -5.64 21.66
N ASN A 543 -10.75 -4.41 21.31
CA ASN A 543 -12.11 -4.07 20.88
C ASN A 543 -12.51 -4.80 19.59
N TYR A 544 -11.60 -4.95 18.65
CA TYR A 544 -11.83 -5.73 17.43
C TYR A 544 -12.19 -7.18 17.77
N PHE A 545 -11.38 -7.86 18.61
CA PHE A 545 -11.65 -9.24 18.96
C PHE A 545 -12.92 -9.40 19.80
N ARG A 546 -13.17 -8.47 20.74
CA ARG A 546 -14.43 -8.43 21.51
C ARG A 546 -15.66 -8.27 20.61
N GLY A 547 -15.54 -7.52 19.53
CA GLY A 547 -16.63 -7.32 18.55
C GLY A 547 -16.87 -8.50 17.60
N LEU A 548 -15.99 -9.51 17.58
CA LEU A 548 -16.23 -10.70 16.77
C LEU A 548 -17.40 -11.51 17.35
N PRO A 549 -18.32 -12.00 16.47
CA PRO A 549 -19.42 -12.84 16.95
C PRO A 549 -18.88 -14.06 17.71
N SER A 550 -19.49 -14.38 18.85
CA SER A 550 -19.29 -15.67 19.51
C SER A 550 -19.67 -16.80 18.55
N ARG A 551 -18.96 -17.92 18.58
CA ARG A 551 -19.29 -19.10 17.78
C ARG A 551 -20.67 -19.65 18.10
#